data_12cdd6dfb2b43f7853b0114ccebbe682
#
_entry.id   12cdd6dfb2b43f7853b0114ccebbe682
#
_cell.length_a   1.000
_cell.length_b   1.000
_cell.length_c   1.000
_cell.angle_alpha   90.00
_cell.angle_beta   90.00
_cell.angle_gamma   90.00
#
_symmetry.space_group_name_H-M   'P 1'
#
loop_
_entity.id
_entity.type
_entity.pdbx_description
1 polymer ?
#
loop_
_entity_poly.entity_id
_entity_poly.type
_entity_poly.pdbx_seq_one_letter_code
_entity_poly.pdbx_strand_id
1 'polypeptide(L)'
;MKPRMKFVSRKSQFFGLPLPHFISNRKVKDRLFCYIFGQDRKALLQLYNALNHTDYQDEHALQIVTLENVVYMAMHNDVAFLLLGTLNLYEHQSTLCPNLPLRFLLYLAAEYEGVVAKMRANIYGQTLVSLPAPQCVVFYNGEKGTEDEQYLNLTDAFVDETGQKPVSSLELTVRMLNINKGHNSGLMACCERLDEYSSFIEHIRKLRRNGLSTDQAIDNAVVYCIDHGIMEDILLPFRAEVKKMLLTEYNERKY
;
A
#
# COMPACT_ATOMS: atom_id res chain seq x y z
N MET A 1 63.06 0.44 -4.92
CA MET A 1 62.24 1.09 -5.96
C MET A 1 60.91 0.34 -6.03
N LYS A 2 59.83 0.87 -5.42
CA LYS A 2 58.52 0.24 -5.41
C LYS A 2 57.67 0.82 -6.54
N PRO A 3 56.94 0.03 -7.32
CA PRO A 3 56.10 0.57 -8.40
C PRO A 3 54.85 1.27 -7.81
N ARG A 4 54.63 2.50 -8.24
CA ARG A 4 53.42 3.26 -7.96
C ARG A 4 52.25 2.65 -8.74
N MET A 5 51.28 2.10 -8.03
CA MET A 5 49.95 1.77 -8.56
C MET A 5 49.26 3.07 -9.02
N LYS A 6 49.02 3.19 -10.33
CA LYS A 6 48.12 4.23 -10.86
C LYS A 6 46.68 3.82 -10.60
N PHE A 7 46.00 4.51 -9.68
CA PHE A 7 44.56 4.46 -9.55
C PHE A 7 43.93 5.06 -10.82
N VAL A 8 43.40 4.22 -11.67
CA VAL A 8 42.55 4.66 -12.78
C VAL A 8 41.14 4.84 -12.19
N SER A 9 40.76 6.08 -11.96
CA SER A 9 39.41 6.48 -11.57
C SER A 9 38.45 6.12 -12.72
N ARG A 10 37.81 4.96 -12.68
CA ARG A 10 36.60 4.71 -13.46
C ARG A 10 35.47 5.49 -12.81
N LYS A 11 35.12 6.62 -13.39
CA LYS A 11 33.86 7.32 -13.07
C LYS A 11 32.72 6.33 -13.26
N SER A 12 32.00 6.04 -12.19
CA SER A 12 30.82 5.22 -12.25
C SER A 12 29.81 5.85 -13.22
N GLN A 13 29.43 5.11 -14.27
CA GLN A 13 28.45 5.53 -15.28
C GLN A 13 27.00 5.60 -14.74
N PHE A 14 26.82 5.57 -13.42
CA PHE A 14 25.51 5.68 -12.78
C PHE A 14 25.00 7.12 -12.59
N PHE A 15 25.85 8.15 -12.83
CA PHE A 15 25.45 9.56 -12.75
C PHE A 15 25.25 10.12 -14.15
N GLY A 16 24.05 9.94 -14.72
CA GLY A 16 23.76 10.56 -16.02
C GLY A 16 22.50 10.10 -16.74
N LEU A 17 21.72 9.19 -16.17
CA LEU A 17 20.39 8.93 -16.72
C LEU A 17 19.48 10.10 -16.33
N PRO A 18 18.81 10.77 -17.28
CA PRO A 18 17.78 11.73 -16.94
C PRO A 18 16.75 10.99 -16.12
N LEU A 19 16.46 11.50 -14.91
CA LEU A 19 15.38 10.98 -14.08
C LEU A 19 14.12 10.96 -14.94
N PRO A 20 13.43 9.82 -15.09
CA PRO A 20 12.20 9.78 -15.84
C PRO A 20 11.27 10.82 -15.23
N HIS A 21 10.65 11.66 -16.07
CA HIS A 21 9.57 12.55 -15.66
C HIS A 21 8.43 11.65 -15.15
N PHE A 22 8.43 11.36 -13.85
CA PHE A 22 7.27 10.76 -13.20
C PHE A 22 6.14 11.77 -13.27
N ILE A 23 5.18 11.49 -14.12
CA ILE A 23 3.91 12.21 -14.16
C ILE A 23 3.30 12.06 -12.77
N SER A 24 3.22 13.18 -12.06
CA SER A 24 2.56 13.30 -10.76
C SER A 24 1.12 12.78 -10.89
N ASN A 25 0.90 11.53 -10.52
CA ASN A 25 -0.43 10.95 -10.53
C ASN A 25 -1.17 11.43 -9.27
N ARG A 26 -1.81 12.61 -9.35
CA ARG A 26 -2.72 13.15 -8.32
C ARG A 26 -3.91 12.22 -7.99
N LYS A 27 -4.01 11.07 -8.66
CA LYS A 27 -5.16 10.17 -8.69
C LYS A 27 -5.14 9.05 -7.63
N VAL A 28 -4.11 8.96 -6.78
CA VAL A 28 -4.01 7.90 -5.76
C VAL A 28 -5.08 8.05 -4.67
N LYS A 29 -5.59 9.24 -4.43
CA LYS A 29 -6.71 9.48 -3.50
C LYS A 29 -8.08 8.97 -4.00
N ASP A 30 -8.15 8.47 -5.22
CA ASP A 30 -9.41 8.10 -5.89
C ASP A 30 -9.74 6.59 -5.79
N ARG A 31 -8.94 5.78 -5.08
CA ARG A 31 -9.22 4.35 -4.96
C ARG A 31 -10.19 4.07 -3.82
N LEU A 32 -11.20 3.24 -4.10
CA LEU A 32 -12.26 2.93 -3.15
C LEU A 32 -11.73 2.34 -1.83
N PHE A 33 -10.71 1.46 -1.88
CA PHE A 33 -10.08 0.92 -0.67
C PHE A 33 -9.50 2.04 0.21
N CYS A 34 -8.74 2.95 -0.38
CA CYS A 34 -8.14 4.09 0.34
C CYS A 34 -9.19 5.05 0.88
N TYR A 35 -10.28 5.23 0.14
CA TYR A 35 -11.41 6.04 0.59
C TYR A 35 -12.06 5.41 1.83
N ILE A 36 -12.35 4.12 1.81
CA ILE A 36 -12.98 3.40 2.93
C ILE A 36 -12.09 3.48 4.18
N PHE A 37 -10.87 2.93 4.09
CA PHE A 37 -10.01 2.78 5.26
C PHE A 37 -9.26 4.06 5.65
N GLY A 38 -9.16 5.03 4.76
CA GLY A 38 -8.58 6.34 5.07
C GLY A 38 -9.55 7.32 5.74
N GLN A 39 -10.86 7.12 5.59
CA GLN A 39 -11.89 8.01 6.16
C GLN A 39 -12.56 7.41 7.40
N ASP A 40 -12.78 6.10 7.43
CA ASP A 40 -13.44 5.40 8.53
C ASP A 40 -12.40 4.84 9.52
N ARG A 41 -12.17 5.57 10.61
CA ARG A 41 -11.25 5.18 11.69
C ARG A 41 -11.65 3.86 12.35
N LYS A 42 -12.95 3.62 12.50
CA LYS A 42 -13.46 2.40 13.10
C LYS A 42 -13.16 1.18 12.22
N ALA A 43 -13.43 1.29 10.91
CA ALA A 43 -13.07 0.26 9.95
C ALA A 43 -11.55 0.02 9.90
N LEU A 44 -10.75 1.09 9.96
CA LEU A 44 -9.29 0.99 9.99
C LEU A 44 -8.78 0.30 11.25
N LEU A 45 -9.36 0.61 12.43
CA LEU A 45 -9.03 -0.06 13.69
C LEU A 45 -9.42 -1.53 13.66
N GLN A 46 -10.59 -1.85 13.13
CA GLN A 46 -11.04 -3.24 12.96
C GLN A 46 -10.08 -4.02 12.05
N LEU A 47 -9.63 -3.41 10.94
CA LEU A 47 -8.64 -4.00 10.04
C LEU A 47 -7.30 -4.24 10.75
N TYR A 48 -6.82 -3.26 11.51
CA TYR A 48 -5.60 -3.40 12.31
C TYR A 48 -5.72 -4.53 13.33
N ASN A 49 -6.83 -4.59 14.07
CA ASN A 49 -7.09 -5.65 15.06
C ASN A 49 -7.10 -7.03 14.40
N ALA A 50 -7.77 -7.17 13.27
CA ALA A 50 -7.85 -8.43 12.53
C ALA A 50 -6.47 -8.90 12.04
N LEU A 51 -5.61 -7.98 11.59
CA LEU A 51 -4.25 -8.29 11.13
C LEU A 51 -3.29 -8.67 12.24
N ASN A 52 -3.43 -8.05 13.42
CA ASN A 52 -2.48 -8.17 14.53
C ASN A 52 -3.02 -9.04 15.67
N HIS A 53 -4.22 -9.64 15.52
CA HIS A 53 -4.90 -10.44 16.56
C HIS A 53 -5.03 -9.66 17.88
N THR A 54 -5.39 -8.39 17.78
CA THR A 54 -5.63 -7.47 18.91
C THR A 54 -7.09 -7.10 18.99
N ASP A 55 -7.49 -6.43 20.10
CA ASP A 55 -8.86 -6.01 20.35
C ASP A 55 -8.91 -4.59 20.92
N TYR A 56 -8.27 -3.64 20.23
CA TYR A 56 -8.31 -2.23 20.61
C TYR A 56 -9.68 -1.63 20.30
N GLN A 57 -10.23 -0.83 21.22
CA GLN A 57 -11.55 -0.25 21.11
C GLN A 57 -11.54 1.26 20.82
N ASP A 58 -10.43 1.94 21.10
CA ASP A 58 -10.32 3.39 20.94
C ASP A 58 -9.80 3.75 19.55
N GLU A 59 -10.69 4.10 18.65
CA GLU A 59 -10.39 4.58 17.32
C GLU A 59 -9.68 5.95 17.28
N HIS A 60 -9.77 6.73 18.37
CA HIS A 60 -9.10 8.02 18.49
C HIS A 60 -7.59 7.86 18.77
N ALA A 61 -7.15 6.69 19.24
CA ALA A 61 -5.73 6.37 19.38
C ALA A 61 -5.01 6.26 18.02
N LEU A 62 -5.74 6.06 16.91
CA LEU A 62 -5.18 6.11 15.56
C LEU A 62 -4.75 7.54 15.21
N GLN A 63 -3.49 7.71 14.84
CA GLN A 63 -2.98 8.97 14.31
C GLN A 63 -2.68 8.79 12.83
N ILE A 64 -3.59 9.28 11.98
CA ILE A 64 -3.37 9.25 10.53
C ILE A 64 -2.18 10.14 10.20
N VAL A 65 -1.18 9.55 9.56
CA VAL A 65 -0.03 10.24 9.01
C VAL A 65 -0.10 10.13 7.50
N THR A 66 -0.40 11.23 6.83
CA THR A 66 -0.50 11.24 5.37
C THR A 66 0.68 12.01 4.83
N LEU A 67 1.42 11.41 3.92
CA LEU A 67 2.48 12.10 3.15
C LEU A 67 1.84 13.11 2.19
N GLU A 68 1.46 14.30 2.68
CA GLU A 68 0.85 15.33 1.82
C GLU A 68 1.86 16.00 0.88
N ASN A 69 3.16 15.98 1.19
CA ASN A 69 4.18 16.73 0.48
C ASN A 69 5.56 16.06 0.49
N VAL A 70 5.73 14.92 -0.16
CA VAL A 70 7.08 14.47 -0.52
C VAL A 70 7.44 15.10 -1.87
N VAL A 71 8.22 16.18 -1.83
CA VAL A 71 8.55 17.05 -2.98
C VAL A 71 9.33 16.32 -4.08
N TYR A 72 9.95 15.18 -3.80
CA TYR A 72 10.89 14.54 -4.71
C TYR A 72 10.35 13.37 -5.54
N MET A 73 9.27 12.74 -5.14
CA MET A 73 8.58 11.74 -5.96
C MET A 73 7.10 11.84 -5.64
N ALA A 74 6.24 11.85 -6.63
CA ALA A 74 4.79 11.80 -6.47
C ALA A 74 4.33 10.44 -5.90
N MET A 75 5.01 9.98 -4.82
CA MET A 75 4.75 8.73 -4.15
C MET A 75 3.91 9.02 -2.92
N HIS A 76 2.73 8.44 -2.92
CA HIS A 76 1.84 8.43 -1.78
C HIS A 76 1.58 6.96 -1.43
N ASN A 77 1.67 6.61 -0.16
CA ASN A 77 1.09 5.37 0.32
C ASN A 77 -0.43 5.55 0.46
N ASP A 78 -1.17 4.46 0.35
CA ASP A 78 -2.63 4.52 0.35
C ASP A 78 -3.19 4.92 1.72
N VAL A 79 -2.75 4.27 2.81
CA VAL A 79 -3.13 4.60 4.19
C VAL A 79 -1.92 4.45 5.10
N ALA A 80 -1.53 5.51 5.79
CA ALA A 80 -0.50 5.47 6.83
C ALA A 80 -1.02 6.00 8.15
N PHE A 81 -0.68 5.31 9.24
CA PHE A 81 -1.10 5.71 10.58
C PHE A 81 -0.15 5.19 11.67
N LEU A 82 -0.12 5.94 12.76
CA LEU A 82 0.55 5.53 14.00
C LEU A 82 -0.50 4.97 14.96
N LEU A 83 -0.18 3.85 15.57
CA LEU A 83 -0.96 3.25 16.65
C LEU A 83 -0.02 2.57 17.65
N LEU A 84 -0.05 3.00 18.90
CA LEU A 84 0.63 2.36 20.03
C LEU A 84 2.11 1.99 19.77
N GLY A 85 2.86 2.92 19.16
CA GLY A 85 4.29 2.72 18.87
C GLY A 85 4.58 1.93 17.60
N THR A 86 3.58 1.66 16.77
CA THR A 86 3.76 1.11 15.42
C THR A 86 3.44 2.16 14.37
N LEU A 87 4.20 2.17 13.28
CA LEU A 87 3.94 2.91 12.05
C LEU A 87 3.44 1.94 11.00
N ASN A 88 2.16 2.04 10.66
CA ASN A 88 1.50 1.14 9.73
C ASN A 88 1.39 1.79 8.36
N LEU A 89 1.90 1.12 7.34
CA LEU A 89 1.77 1.51 5.95
C LEU A 89 0.98 0.43 5.22
N TYR A 90 -0.22 0.77 4.83
CA TYR A 90 -1.14 -0.10 4.10
C TYR A 90 -1.26 0.37 2.67
N GLU A 91 -1.12 -0.54 1.72
CA GLU A 91 -1.22 -0.26 0.30
C GLU A 91 -2.16 -1.26 -0.37
N HIS A 92 -3.02 -0.78 -1.25
CA HIS A 92 -3.91 -1.60 -2.05
C HIS A 92 -3.32 -1.81 -3.45
N GLN A 93 -3.28 -3.06 -3.93
CA GLN A 93 -2.72 -3.39 -5.24
C GLN A 93 -3.65 -4.32 -6.03
N SER A 94 -3.92 -3.95 -7.28
CA SER A 94 -4.66 -4.79 -8.24
C SER A 94 -3.74 -5.53 -9.22
N THR A 95 -2.43 -5.28 -9.15
CA THR A 95 -1.42 -5.95 -9.97
C THR A 95 -0.26 -6.41 -9.09
N LEU A 96 0.37 -7.53 -9.44
CA LEU A 96 1.57 -7.98 -8.74
C LEU A 96 2.75 -7.07 -9.12
N CYS A 97 3.39 -6.49 -8.13
CA CYS A 97 4.52 -5.59 -8.31
C CYS A 97 5.71 -6.05 -7.43
N PRO A 98 6.79 -6.57 -8.01
CA PRO A 98 7.95 -7.03 -7.24
C PRO A 98 8.74 -5.87 -6.59
N ASN A 99 8.51 -4.63 -7.02
CA ASN A 99 9.22 -3.45 -6.51
C ASN A 99 8.55 -2.83 -5.27
N LEU A 100 7.53 -3.46 -4.71
CA LEU A 100 6.85 -2.97 -3.49
C LEU A 100 7.82 -2.76 -2.32
N PRO A 101 8.77 -3.65 -2.01
CA PRO A 101 9.70 -3.42 -0.90
C PRO A 101 10.53 -2.14 -1.08
N LEU A 102 10.98 -1.84 -2.30
CA LEU A 102 11.69 -0.60 -2.59
C LEU A 102 10.78 0.63 -2.39
N ARG A 103 9.52 0.55 -2.80
CA ARG A 103 8.56 1.65 -2.61
C ARG A 103 8.32 1.90 -1.12
N PHE A 104 8.10 0.83 -0.33
CA PHE A 104 7.92 0.94 1.11
C PHE A 104 9.15 1.49 1.83
N LEU A 105 10.37 1.15 1.41
CA LEU A 105 11.58 1.75 1.94
C LEU A 105 11.56 3.28 1.80
N LEU A 106 11.18 3.77 0.62
CA LEU A 106 11.12 5.21 0.34
C LEU A 106 10.00 5.90 1.14
N TYR A 107 8.85 5.24 1.29
CA TYR A 107 7.76 5.74 2.15
C TYR A 107 8.20 5.82 3.61
N LEU A 108 8.82 4.76 4.14
CA LEU A 108 9.31 4.71 5.52
C LEU A 108 10.34 5.80 5.79
N ALA A 109 11.26 6.04 4.87
CA ALA A 109 12.26 7.09 5.02
C ALA A 109 11.59 8.47 5.17
N ALA A 110 10.58 8.77 4.34
CA ALA A 110 9.85 10.02 4.39
C ALA A 110 8.99 10.16 5.66
N GLU A 111 8.30 9.07 6.09
CA GLU A 111 7.52 9.08 7.34
C GLU A 111 8.42 9.28 8.56
N TYR A 112 9.56 8.60 8.63
CA TYR A 112 10.51 8.77 9.74
C TYR A 112 11.13 10.17 9.77
N GLU A 113 11.41 10.78 8.61
CA GLU A 113 11.82 12.18 8.55
C GLU A 113 10.77 13.08 9.22
N GLY A 114 9.49 12.88 8.90
CA GLY A 114 8.38 13.60 9.52
C GLY A 114 8.25 13.35 11.03
N VAL A 115 8.41 12.10 11.46
CA VAL A 115 8.37 11.71 12.89
C VAL A 115 9.52 12.40 13.65
N VAL A 116 10.75 12.33 13.16
CA VAL A 116 11.94 12.96 13.77
C VAL A 116 11.77 14.47 13.87
N ALA A 117 11.24 15.10 12.81
CA ALA A 117 10.98 16.55 12.79
C ALA A 117 9.92 16.95 13.83
N LYS A 118 8.82 16.19 13.95
CA LYS A 118 7.77 16.46 14.97
C LYS A 118 8.30 16.29 16.39
N MET A 119 9.16 15.30 16.63
CA MET A 119 9.82 15.06 17.91
C MET A 119 10.88 16.11 18.23
N ARG A 120 11.31 16.93 17.26
CA ARG A 120 12.47 17.81 17.35
C ARG A 120 13.73 17.06 17.82
N ALA A 121 13.87 15.82 17.40
CA ALA A 121 14.95 14.96 17.84
C ALA A 121 16.26 15.30 17.12
N ASN A 122 17.36 15.27 17.87
CA ASN A 122 18.70 15.47 17.32
C ASN A 122 19.32 14.10 16.97
N ILE A 123 19.24 13.70 15.71
CA ILE A 123 19.78 12.43 15.20
C ILE A 123 21.32 12.38 15.20
N TYR A 124 21.99 13.50 15.39
CA TYR A 124 23.46 13.60 15.55
C TYR A 124 23.90 13.66 17.01
N GLY A 125 22.94 13.63 17.94
CA GLY A 125 23.22 13.61 19.37
C GLY A 125 23.69 12.21 19.88
N GLN A 126 24.00 12.14 21.16
CA GLN A 126 24.44 10.90 21.82
C GLN A 126 23.26 10.07 22.35
N THR A 127 22.06 10.61 22.35
CA THR A 127 20.85 9.92 22.84
C THR A 127 20.17 9.20 21.68
N LEU A 128 19.88 7.91 21.89
CA LEU A 128 19.13 7.11 20.91
C LEU A 128 17.74 7.71 20.67
N VAL A 129 17.40 7.99 19.41
CA VAL A 129 16.05 8.41 19.00
C VAL A 129 15.20 7.16 18.81
N SER A 130 14.16 7.02 19.65
CA SER A 130 13.20 5.92 19.52
C SER A 130 12.22 6.20 18.38
N LEU A 131 12.08 5.23 17.48
CA LEU A 131 11.15 5.32 16.34
C LEU A 131 10.04 4.28 16.49
N PRO A 132 8.82 4.55 15.96
CA PRO A 132 7.78 3.52 15.91
C PRO A 132 8.20 2.37 14.99
N ALA A 133 7.88 1.13 15.39
CA ALA A 133 8.18 -0.04 14.57
C ALA A 133 7.33 -0.06 13.30
N PRO A 134 7.92 -0.27 12.10
CA PRO A 134 7.17 -0.22 10.84
C PRO A 134 6.45 -1.54 10.58
N GLN A 135 5.23 -1.45 10.03
CA GLN A 135 4.49 -2.57 9.46
C GLN A 135 4.09 -2.22 8.02
N CYS A 136 4.55 -3.02 7.07
CA CYS A 136 4.33 -2.83 5.64
C CYS A 136 3.39 -3.92 5.14
N VAL A 137 2.15 -3.56 4.79
CA VAL A 137 1.12 -4.50 4.36
C VAL A 137 0.52 -4.09 3.03
N VAL A 138 0.39 -5.06 2.13
CA VAL A 138 -0.26 -4.89 0.83
C VAL A 138 -1.52 -5.74 0.79
N PHE A 139 -2.63 -5.13 0.42
CA PHE A 139 -3.91 -5.79 0.18
C PHE A 139 -4.06 -5.99 -1.33
N TYR A 140 -3.86 -7.22 -1.77
CA TYR A 140 -3.92 -7.59 -3.18
C TYR A 140 -5.32 -8.06 -3.56
N ASN A 141 -5.92 -7.41 -4.54
CA ASN A 141 -7.20 -7.81 -5.11
C ASN A 141 -7.15 -8.02 -6.63
N GLY A 142 -5.98 -8.31 -7.21
CA GLY A 142 -5.86 -8.55 -8.64
C GLY A 142 -6.52 -9.85 -9.11
N GLU A 143 -6.67 -10.00 -10.43
CA GLU A 143 -7.27 -11.21 -11.05
C GLU A 143 -6.24 -12.34 -11.25
N LYS A 144 -4.95 -12.05 -11.17
CA LYS A 144 -3.91 -13.08 -11.22
C LYS A 144 -3.90 -13.86 -9.91
N GLY A 145 -4.09 -15.17 -9.98
CA GLY A 145 -4.10 -16.05 -8.81
C GLY A 145 -2.81 -15.96 -8.01
N THR A 146 -2.92 -15.90 -6.70
CA THR A 146 -1.81 -15.90 -5.75
C THR A 146 -2.26 -16.63 -4.49
N GLU A 147 -1.31 -17.03 -3.64
CA GLU A 147 -1.56 -17.58 -2.32
C GLU A 147 -2.27 -16.56 -1.42
N ASP A 148 -2.80 -17.03 -0.31
CA ASP A 148 -3.47 -16.17 0.68
C ASP A 148 -2.53 -15.11 1.24
N GLU A 149 -1.28 -15.48 1.49
CA GLU A 149 -0.25 -14.63 2.06
C GLU A 149 1.09 -14.87 1.37
N GLN A 150 1.80 -13.78 1.08
CA GLN A 150 3.16 -13.78 0.52
C GLN A 150 4.01 -12.73 1.20
N TYR A 151 5.32 -12.99 1.25
CA TYR A 151 6.31 -12.04 1.74
C TYR A 151 7.23 -11.61 0.60
N LEU A 152 7.33 -10.30 0.39
CA LEU A 152 8.21 -9.70 -0.59
C LEU A 152 9.38 -9.07 0.15
N ASN A 153 10.60 -9.42 -0.23
CA ASN A 153 11.80 -8.98 0.47
C ASN A 153 12.60 -7.99 -0.38
N LEU A 154 13.05 -6.89 0.22
CA LEU A 154 13.91 -5.91 -0.46
C LEU A 154 15.23 -6.53 -0.92
N THR A 155 15.73 -7.50 -0.17
CA THR A 155 16.96 -8.24 -0.50
C THR A 155 16.89 -8.98 -1.82
N ASP A 156 15.68 -9.24 -2.36
CA ASP A 156 15.51 -9.84 -3.69
C ASP A 156 15.90 -8.89 -4.83
N ALA A 157 15.94 -7.58 -4.57
CA ALA A 157 16.37 -6.57 -5.51
C ALA A 157 17.89 -6.33 -5.51
N PHE A 158 18.62 -6.87 -4.54
CA PHE A 158 20.08 -6.70 -4.45
C PHE A 158 20.78 -7.78 -5.25
N VAL A 159 21.39 -7.37 -6.34
CA VAL A 159 22.18 -8.25 -7.22
C VAL A 159 23.51 -7.57 -7.54
N ASP A 160 24.59 -8.34 -7.56
CA ASP A 160 25.89 -7.88 -7.98
C ASP A 160 26.04 -7.92 -9.53
N GLU A 161 27.20 -7.54 -10.04
CA GLU A 161 27.50 -7.56 -11.49
C GLU A 161 27.45 -8.98 -12.09
N THR A 162 27.49 -10.03 -11.28
CA THR A 162 27.39 -11.44 -11.68
C THR A 162 25.98 -12.00 -11.58
N GLY A 163 25.02 -11.21 -11.07
CA GLY A 163 23.64 -11.63 -10.81
C GLY A 163 23.46 -12.41 -9.50
N GLN A 164 24.47 -12.41 -8.61
CA GLN A 164 24.39 -13.04 -7.30
C GLN A 164 23.87 -12.05 -6.24
N LYS A 165 23.24 -12.58 -5.20
CA LYS A 165 22.76 -11.76 -4.08
C LYS A 165 23.91 -11.48 -3.10
N PRO A 166 24.36 -10.21 -2.98
CA PRO A 166 25.36 -9.84 -2.00
C PRO A 166 24.78 -9.82 -0.58
N VAL A 167 25.64 -9.93 0.42
CA VAL A 167 25.22 -9.69 1.81
C VAL A 167 24.83 -8.24 1.97
N SER A 168 23.66 -7.99 2.53
CA SER A 168 23.12 -6.65 2.77
C SER A 168 22.92 -6.38 4.25
N SER A 169 23.23 -5.16 4.69
CA SER A 169 22.88 -4.67 6.03
C SER A 169 21.46 -4.12 6.10
N LEU A 170 20.74 -4.05 4.98
CA LEU A 170 19.38 -3.54 4.90
C LEU A 170 18.42 -4.68 4.57
N GLU A 171 17.45 -4.88 5.45
CA GLU A 171 16.35 -5.81 5.25
C GLU A 171 15.02 -5.07 5.41
N LEU A 172 14.09 -5.33 4.50
CA LEU A 172 12.72 -4.86 4.57
C LEU A 172 11.81 -5.92 3.96
N THR A 173 10.82 -6.34 4.73
CA THR A 173 9.84 -7.32 4.31
C THR A 173 8.46 -6.67 4.22
N VAL A 174 7.76 -6.91 3.12
CA VAL A 174 6.38 -6.49 2.90
C VAL A 174 5.49 -7.72 2.92
N ARG A 175 4.46 -7.69 3.76
CA ARG A 175 3.44 -8.72 3.86
C ARG A 175 2.34 -8.43 2.84
N MET A 176 2.13 -9.31 1.87
CA MET A 176 1.07 -9.20 0.87
C MET A 176 -0.04 -10.20 1.16
N LEU A 177 -1.27 -9.72 1.30
CA LEU A 177 -2.46 -10.48 1.61
C LEU A 177 -3.43 -10.47 0.43
N ASN A 178 -3.82 -11.65 -0.02
CA ASN A 178 -4.84 -11.78 -1.07
C ASN A 178 -6.22 -11.55 -0.44
N ILE A 179 -6.85 -10.43 -0.81
CA ILE A 179 -8.18 -10.06 -0.31
C ILE A 179 -9.30 -10.34 -1.33
N ASN A 180 -9.06 -11.22 -2.29
CA ASN A 180 -10.13 -11.69 -3.17
C ASN A 180 -11.11 -12.60 -2.40
N LYS A 181 -12.36 -12.65 -2.84
CA LYS A 181 -13.37 -13.52 -2.22
C LYS A 181 -12.92 -14.98 -2.24
N GLY A 182 -13.01 -15.65 -1.10
CA GLY A 182 -12.55 -17.01 -0.89
C GLY A 182 -11.12 -17.15 -0.35
N HIS A 183 -10.38 -16.04 -0.24
CA HIS A 183 -9.04 -15.98 0.36
C HIS A 183 -9.08 -15.38 1.76
N ASN A 184 -8.07 -15.66 2.60
CA ASN A 184 -7.88 -15.12 3.94
C ASN A 184 -9.17 -15.09 4.78
N SER A 185 -9.88 -16.23 4.83
CA SER A 185 -11.20 -16.32 5.48
C SER A 185 -11.20 -15.88 6.95
N GLY A 186 -10.12 -16.12 7.69
CA GLY A 186 -9.96 -15.65 9.07
C GLY A 186 -9.91 -14.13 9.17
N LEU A 187 -9.16 -13.47 8.28
CA LEU A 187 -9.09 -12.01 8.21
C LEU A 187 -10.46 -11.41 7.83
N MET A 188 -11.13 -12.01 6.83
CA MET A 188 -12.45 -11.57 6.37
C MET A 188 -13.50 -11.70 7.48
N ALA A 189 -13.49 -12.79 8.25
CA ALA A 189 -14.40 -12.98 9.37
C ALA A 189 -14.19 -11.96 10.52
N CYS A 190 -12.96 -11.44 10.68
CA CYS A 190 -12.62 -10.47 11.72
C CYS A 190 -12.73 -9.01 11.25
N CYS A 191 -12.88 -8.74 9.94
CA CYS A 191 -13.03 -7.39 9.39
C CYS A 191 -14.16 -7.35 8.37
N GLU A 192 -15.37 -7.06 8.87
CA GLU A 192 -16.59 -7.03 8.07
C GLU A 192 -16.47 -6.10 6.86
N ARG A 193 -15.93 -4.90 7.07
CA ARG A 193 -15.74 -3.91 5.99
C ARG A 193 -14.83 -4.43 4.87
N LEU A 194 -13.83 -5.22 5.20
CA LEU A 194 -12.95 -5.83 4.20
C LEU A 194 -13.66 -6.94 3.42
N ASP A 195 -14.48 -7.74 4.08
CA ASP A 195 -15.29 -8.79 3.43
C ASP A 195 -16.36 -8.18 2.51
N GLU A 196 -17.03 -7.10 2.94
CA GLU A 196 -17.96 -6.35 2.12
C GLU A 196 -17.29 -5.79 0.86
N TYR A 197 -16.11 -5.15 1.02
CA TYR A 197 -15.32 -4.65 -0.10
C TYR A 197 -14.95 -5.78 -1.08
N SER A 198 -14.44 -6.90 -0.57
CA SER A 198 -14.10 -8.08 -1.37
C SER A 198 -15.31 -8.62 -2.14
N SER A 199 -16.46 -8.70 -1.48
CA SER A 199 -17.74 -9.15 -2.05
C SER A 199 -18.24 -8.23 -3.16
N PHE A 200 -18.15 -6.93 -2.96
CA PHE A 200 -18.50 -5.92 -3.96
C PHE A 200 -17.62 -6.02 -5.22
N ILE A 201 -16.31 -6.10 -5.06
CA ILE A 201 -15.37 -6.23 -6.19
C ILE A 201 -15.61 -7.54 -6.95
N GLU A 202 -15.83 -8.66 -6.24
CA GLU A 202 -16.12 -9.94 -6.90
C GLU A 202 -17.46 -9.89 -7.67
N HIS A 203 -18.46 -9.19 -7.15
CA HIS A 203 -19.74 -9.02 -7.86
C HIS A 203 -19.56 -8.25 -9.18
N ILE A 204 -18.77 -7.17 -9.18
CA ILE A 204 -18.43 -6.43 -10.41
C ILE A 204 -17.74 -7.37 -11.41
N ARG A 205 -16.75 -8.15 -10.96
CA ARG A 205 -16.02 -9.09 -11.82
C ARG A 205 -16.93 -10.15 -12.43
N LYS A 206 -17.84 -10.69 -11.62
CA LYS A 206 -18.83 -11.68 -12.09
C LYS A 206 -19.72 -11.10 -13.19
N LEU A 207 -20.20 -9.89 -13.04
CA LEU A 207 -21.02 -9.20 -14.04
C LEU A 207 -20.22 -8.95 -15.33
N ARG A 208 -18.95 -8.56 -15.21
CA ARG A 208 -18.07 -8.39 -16.37
C ARG A 208 -17.79 -9.72 -17.11
N ARG A 209 -17.55 -10.81 -16.38
CA ARG A 209 -17.40 -12.14 -16.98
C ARG A 209 -18.66 -12.60 -17.70
N ASN A 210 -19.82 -12.12 -17.29
CA ASN A 210 -21.11 -12.36 -17.96
C ASN A 210 -21.36 -11.39 -19.15
N GLY A 211 -20.37 -10.61 -19.58
CA GLY A 211 -20.41 -9.79 -20.78
C GLY A 211 -20.87 -8.35 -20.61
N LEU A 212 -21.13 -7.88 -19.39
CA LEU A 212 -21.45 -6.47 -19.17
C LEU A 212 -20.20 -5.59 -19.36
N SER A 213 -20.39 -4.38 -19.86
CA SER A 213 -19.35 -3.37 -19.86
C SER A 213 -18.95 -3.03 -18.42
N THR A 214 -17.74 -2.49 -18.22
CA THR A 214 -17.27 -2.10 -16.88
C THR A 214 -18.24 -1.12 -16.21
N ASP A 215 -18.74 -0.14 -16.95
CA ASP A 215 -19.69 0.86 -16.46
C ASP A 215 -21.00 0.23 -15.99
N GLN A 216 -21.58 -0.64 -16.80
CA GLN A 216 -22.81 -1.37 -16.46
C GLN A 216 -22.61 -2.33 -15.29
N ALA A 217 -21.47 -3.01 -15.22
CA ALA A 217 -21.16 -3.93 -14.16
C ALA A 217 -21.03 -3.20 -12.80
N ILE A 218 -20.43 -2.02 -12.79
CA ILE A 218 -20.32 -1.19 -11.57
C ILE A 218 -21.73 -0.72 -11.15
N ASP A 219 -22.53 -0.16 -12.08
CA ASP A 219 -23.88 0.31 -11.74
C ASP A 219 -24.76 -0.80 -11.17
N ASN A 220 -24.76 -1.97 -11.79
CA ASN A 220 -25.55 -3.10 -11.33
C ASN A 220 -25.05 -3.67 -10.00
N ALA A 221 -23.72 -3.70 -9.79
CA ALA A 221 -23.13 -4.14 -8.52
C ALA A 221 -23.48 -3.19 -7.38
N VAL A 222 -23.47 -1.88 -7.62
CA VAL A 222 -23.87 -0.88 -6.61
C VAL A 222 -25.33 -1.10 -6.19
N VAL A 223 -26.25 -1.26 -7.16
CA VAL A 223 -27.67 -1.54 -6.84
C VAL A 223 -27.80 -2.82 -6.05
N TYR A 224 -27.19 -3.91 -6.52
CA TYR A 224 -27.23 -5.21 -5.84
C TYR A 224 -26.71 -5.12 -4.40
N CYS A 225 -25.59 -4.46 -4.17
CA CYS A 225 -24.98 -4.36 -2.86
C CYS A 225 -25.82 -3.51 -1.90
N ILE A 226 -26.41 -2.41 -2.36
CA ILE A 226 -27.36 -1.62 -1.55
C ILE A 226 -28.56 -2.46 -1.16
N ASP A 227 -29.16 -3.20 -2.10
CA ASP A 227 -30.34 -4.04 -1.84
C ASP A 227 -30.06 -5.20 -0.86
N HIS A 228 -28.77 -5.57 -0.68
CA HIS A 228 -28.34 -6.64 0.21
C HIS A 228 -27.60 -6.13 1.46
N GLY A 229 -27.59 -4.82 1.72
CA GLY A 229 -26.93 -4.22 2.87
C GLY A 229 -25.40 -4.30 2.87
N ILE A 230 -24.78 -4.51 1.71
CA ILE A 230 -23.31 -4.59 1.56
C ILE A 230 -22.78 -3.18 1.29
N MET A 231 -21.98 -2.62 2.19
CA MET A 231 -21.45 -1.26 2.11
C MET A 231 -22.53 -0.20 1.83
N GLU A 232 -23.77 -0.41 2.26
CA GLU A 232 -24.88 0.50 1.96
C GLU A 232 -24.60 1.94 2.41
N ASP A 233 -24.00 2.09 3.58
CA ASP A 233 -23.60 3.37 4.20
C ASP A 233 -22.63 4.19 3.35
N ILE A 234 -21.87 3.53 2.45
CA ILE A 234 -20.94 4.16 1.50
C ILE A 234 -21.59 4.27 0.11
N LEU A 235 -22.16 3.18 -0.37
CA LEU A 235 -22.66 3.10 -1.74
C LEU A 235 -23.89 3.97 -1.97
N LEU A 236 -24.76 4.12 -0.98
CA LEU A 236 -25.97 4.91 -1.13
C LEU A 236 -25.68 6.42 -1.24
N PRO A 237 -24.92 7.05 -0.31
CA PRO A 237 -24.65 8.50 -0.38
C PRO A 237 -23.56 8.88 -1.41
N PHE A 238 -22.62 7.98 -1.73
CA PHE A 238 -21.44 8.29 -2.55
C PHE A 238 -21.36 7.50 -3.87
N ARG A 239 -22.51 7.11 -4.41
CA ARG A 239 -22.62 6.27 -5.62
C ARG A 239 -21.82 6.79 -6.81
N ALA A 240 -21.88 8.10 -7.07
CA ALA A 240 -21.20 8.71 -8.22
C ALA A 240 -19.67 8.72 -8.03
N GLU A 241 -19.20 9.02 -6.82
CA GLU A 241 -17.81 9.03 -6.43
C GLU A 241 -17.21 7.63 -6.49
N VAL A 242 -17.89 6.63 -5.94
CA VAL A 242 -17.49 5.22 -5.99
C VAL A 242 -17.38 4.74 -7.42
N LYS A 243 -18.36 5.05 -8.28
CA LYS A 243 -18.30 4.72 -9.71
C LYS A 243 -17.08 5.35 -10.39
N LYS A 244 -16.81 6.62 -10.14
CA LYS A 244 -15.65 7.34 -10.70
C LYS A 244 -14.32 6.71 -10.23
N MET A 245 -14.17 6.39 -8.95
CA MET A 245 -12.99 5.72 -8.40
C MET A 245 -12.72 4.39 -9.09
N LEU A 246 -13.74 3.54 -9.23
CA LEU A 246 -13.62 2.23 -9.86
C LEU A 246 -13.32 2.32 -11.35
N LEU A 247 -13.96 3.21 -12.09
CA LEU A 247 -13.66 3.41 -13.51
C LEU A 247 -12.21 3.86 -13.72
N THR A 248 -11.67 4.70 -12.84
CA THR A 248 -10.27 5.11 -12.87
C THR A 248 -9.35 3.91 -12.63
N GLU A 249 -9.61 3.10 -11.61
CA GLU A 249 -8.83 1.90 -11.29
C GLU A 249 -8.82 0.87 -12.44
N TYR A 250 -9.98 0.60 -13.05
CA TYR A 250 -10.08 -0.33 -14.18
C TYR A 250 -9.39 0.19 -15.45
N ASN A 251 -9.32 1.48 -15.67
CA ASN A 251 -8.61 2.07 -16.80
C ASN A 251 -7.09 1.99 -16.62
N GLU A 252 -6.58 2.16 -15.41
CA GLU A 252 -5.14 2.04 -15.09
C GLU A 252 -4.61 0.62 -15.30
N ARG A 253 -5.44 -0.41 -15.12
CA ARG A 253 -5.07 -1.83 -15.38
C ARG A 253 -4.82 -2.16 -16.86
N LYS A 254 -5.17 -1.27 -17.78
CA LYS A 254 -5.00 -1.49 -19.23
C LYS A 254 -3.64 -1.06 -19.75
N TYR A 255 -2.83 -0.42 -18.93
CA TYR A 255 -1.46 0.03 -19.24
C TYR A 255 -0.44 -0.67 -18.35
#